data_b639de5330b463adf2f10bbc9c8ffecd
#
_entry.id   b639de5330b463adf2f10bbc9c8ffecd
#
_cell.length_a   1.000
_cell.length_b   1.000
_cell.length_c   1.000
_cell.angle_alpha   90.00
_cell.angle_beta   90.00
_cell.angle_gamma   90.00
#
_symmetry.space_group_name_H-M   'P 1'
#
loop_
_entity.id
_entity.type
_entity.pdbx_description
1 polymer ?
#
loop_
_entity_poly.entity_id
_entity_poly.type
_entity_poly.pdbx_seq_one_letter_code
_entity_poly.pdbx_strand_id
1 'polypeptide(L)'
;MKNILYKTTSTAINGRNGKVSSDDSNLDVNLSLPKGLGGEGGDGTNPEQLFGAAYAACFQQALILSAKEKGITLDKDSTVAAIIELGKTKEDNLQLRATLDCYLPGIEIEVGKELVNKA
;
A
#
# COMPACT_ATOMS: atom_id res chain seq x y z
N MET A 1 6.76 9.26 20.67
CA MET A 1 7.58 8.13 20.18
C MET A 1 8.77 7.94 21.13
N LYS A 2 8.89 6.76 21.72
CA LYS A 2 9.95 6.50 22.70
C LYS A 2 11.30 6.18 22.07
N ASN A 3 11.31 5.30 21.09
CA ASN A 3 12.54 4.87 20.44
C ASN A 3 12.30 4.82 18.94
N ILE A 4 13.24 5.36 18.18
CA ILE A 4 13.21 5.25 16.71
C ILE A 4 13.90 3.94 16.35
N LEU A 5 13.16 3.00 15.77
CA LEU A 5 13.70 1.71 15.34
C LEU A 5 14.27 1.77 13.93
N TYR A 6 13.74 2.66 13.11
CA TYR A 6 14.13 2.77 11.70
C TYR A 6 13.76 4.15 11.20
N LYS A 7 14.61 4.72 10.36
CA LYS A 7 14.37 6.02 9.75
C LYS A 7 14.79 5.96 8.28
N THR A 8 13.97 6.51 7.41
CA THR A 8 14.30 6.63 5.99
C THR A 8 13.76 7.95 5.47
N THR A 9 14.39 8.48 4.43
CA THR A 9 13.97 9.71 3.80
C THR A 9 13.77 9.45 2.31
N SER A 10 12.61 9.83 1.80
CA SER A 10 12.32 9.77 0.37
C SER A 10 12.05 11.16 -0.14
N THR A 11 12.57 11.48 -1.31
CA THR A 11 12.51 12.81 -1.89
C THR A 11 11.84 12.78 -3.24
N ALA A 12 10.97 13.76 -3.50
CA ALA A 12 10.28 13.91 -4.77
C ALA A 12 10.79 15.13 -5.51
N ILE A 13 10.91 15.03 -6.82
CA ILE A 13 11.26 16.13 -7.72
C ILE A 13 10.18 16.19 -8.79
N ASN A 14 9.65 17.38 -9.04
CA ASN A 14 8.68 17.66 -10.10
C ASN A 14 7.34 16.93 -9.96
N GLY A 15 6.93 16.67 -8.72
CA GLY A 15 5.58 16.16 -8.42
C GLY A 15 5.23 14.88 -9.18
N ARG A 16 4.00 14.83 -9.70
CA ARG A 16 3.46 13.61 -10.31
C ARG A 16 4.04 13.29 -11.70
N ASN A 17 4.87 14.15 -12.26
CA ASN A 17 5.56 13.93 -13.53
C ASN A 17 7.07 13.86 -13.37
N GLY A 18 7.52 13.64 -12.16
CA GLY A 18 8.94 13.65 -11.87
C GLY A 18 9.45 12.30 -11.41
N LYS A 19 10.08 12.30 -10.25
CA LYS A 19 10.78 11.15 -9.75
C LYS A 19 10.73 11.14 -8.22
N VAL A 20 10.70 9.95 -7.63
CA VAL A 20 10.91 9.80 -6.19
C VAL A 20 12.05 8.81 -5.94
N SER A 21 12.82 9.08 -4.90
CA SER A 21 13.92 8.20 -4.52
C SER A 21 14.13 8.24 -3.01
N SER A 22 14.52 7.09 -2.46
CA SER A 22 14.96 7.02 -1.06
C SER A 22 16.43 7.40 -0.95
N ASP A 23 16.86 7.73 0.27
CA ASP A 23 18.23 8.16 0.53
C ASP A 23 19.28 7.07 0.22
N ASP A 24 18.88 5.80 0.28
CA ASP A 24 19.74 4.67 -0.09
C ASP A 24 19.58 4.21 -1.53
N SER A 25 18.71 4.87 -2.29
CA SER A 25 18.37 4.54 -3.68
C SER A 25 17.71 3.18 -3.90
N ASN A 26 17.31 2.49 -2.82
CA ASN A 26 16.55 1.25 -2.97
C ASN A 26 15.18 1.51 -3.61
N LEU A 27 14.59 2.66 -3.32
CA LEU A 27 13.43 3.15 -4.05
C LEU A 27 13.95 4.25 -4.98
N ASP A 28 13.75 4.07 -6.29
CA ASP A 28 14.18 5.03 -7.30
C ASP A 28 13.32 4.81 -8.54
N VAL A 29 12.25 5.60 -8.67
CA VAL A 29 11.25 5.38 -9.72
C VAL A 29 10.81 6.69 -10.34
N ASN A 30 10.49 6.63 -11.62
CA ASN A 30 9.91 7.75 -12.36
C ASN A 30 8.40 7.74 -12.20
N LEU A 31 7.81 8.92 -12.21
CA LEU A 31 6.37 9.11 -12.09
C LEU A 31 5.79 9.62 -13.40
N SER A 32 4.58 9.15 -13.73
CA SER A 32 3.81 9.66 -14.85
C SER A 32 2.42 10.01 -14.35
N LEU A 33 1.94 11.20 -14.69
CA LEU A 33 0.59 11.61 -14.28
C LEU A 33 -0.43 10.79 -15.07
N PRO A 34 -1.32 10.03 -14.39
CA PRO A 34 -2.29 9.19 -15.08
C PRO A 34 -3.30 10.01 -15.89
N LYS A 35 -3.82 9.41 -16.96
CA LYS A 35 -4.84 10.04 -17.79
C LYS A 35 -6.08 10.40 -16.98
N GLY A 36 -6.47 9.56 -16.03
CA GLY A 36 -7.62 9.83 -15.17
C GLY A 36 -7.47 11.08 -14.30
N LEU A 37 -6.25 11.55 -14.09
CA LEU A 37 -5.98 12.78 -13.34
C LEU A 37 -5.58 13.94 -14.25
N GLY A 38 -5.84 13.82 -15.55
CA GLY A 38 -5.56 14.89 -16.50
C GLY A 38 -4.17 14.82 -17.14
N GLY A 39 -3.44 13.74 -16.95
CA GLY A 39 -2.12 13.58 -17.53
C GLY A 39 -2.13 12.85 -18.86
N GLU A 40 -0.93 12.66 -19.41
CA GLU A 40 -0.75 11.92 -20.66
C GLU A 40 -0.54 10.42 -20.43
N GLY A 41 -0.37 10.00 -19.19
CA GLY A 41 0.02 8.64 -18.86
C GLY A 41 1.51 8.44 -19.10
N GLY A 42 1.93 7.20 -19.27
CA GLY A 42 3.33 6.86 -19.51
C GLY A 42 3.75 5.63 -18.73
N ASP A 43 5.05 5.37 -18.74
CA ASP A 43 5.62 4.16 -18.13
C ASP A 43 5.95 4.32 -16.65
N GLY A 44 5.85 5.52 -16.12
CA GLY A 44 6.14 5.77 -14.71
C GLY A 44 5.05 5.28 -13.79
N THR A 45 5.39 5.10 -12.52
CA THR A 45 4.41 4.81 -11.49
C THR A 45 3.73 6.11 -11.03
N ASN A 46 2.96 6.06 -9.97
CA ASN A 46 2.30 7.24 -9.41
C ASN A 46 2.19 7.09 -7.89
N PRO A 47 1.90 8.18 -7.17
CA PRO A 47 1.80 8.14 -5.73
C PRO A 47 0.77 7.13 -5.21
N GLU A 48 -0.35 6.94 -5.91
CA GLU A 48 -1.38 6.01 -5.49
C GLU A 48 -0.90 4.56 -5.55
N GLN A 49 -0.13 4.20 -6.59
CA GLN A 49 0.49 2.87 -6.67
C GLN A 49 1.51 2.67 -5.56
N LEU A 50 2.33 3.67 -5.29
CA LEU A 50 3.32 3.61 -4.22
C LEU A 50 2.65 3.47 -2.85
N PHE A 51 1.61 4.25 -2.61
CA PHE A 51 0.84 4.16 -1.37
C PHE A 51 0.19 2.79 -1.22
N GLY A 52 -0.44 2.29 -2.27
CA GLY A 52 -1.08 0.98 -2.27
C GLY A 52 -0.10 -0.14 -1.96
N ALA A 53 1.07 -0.10 -2.59
CA ALA A 53 2.11 -1.10 -2.35
C ALA A 53 2.58 -1.08 -0.89
N ALA A 54 2.82 0.10 -0.35
CA ALA A 54 3.25 0.26 1.03
C ALA A 54 2.17 -0.23 2.00
N TYR A 55 0.93 0.17 1.76
CA TYR A 55 -0.19 -0.20 2.63
C TYR A 55 -0.41 -1.72 2.61
N ALA A 56 -0.41 -2.32 1.42
CA ALA A 56 -0.59 -3.76 1.27
C ALA A 56 0.50 -4.55 1.99
N ALA A 57 1.75 -4.14 1.84
CA ALA A 57 2.88 -4.82 2.48
C ALA A 57 2.82 -4.71 4.00
N CYS A 58 2.54 -3.53 4.53
CA CYS A 58 2.42 -3.33 5.98
C CYS A 58 1.27 -4.13 6.56
N PHE A 59 0.11 -4.13 5.88
CA PHE A 59 -1.05 -4.87 6.36
C PHE A 59 -0.80 -6.38 6.33
N GLN A 60 -0.15 -6.87 5.27
CA GLN A 60 0.19 -8.29 5.18
C GLN A 60 1.12 -8.71 6.31
N GLN A 61 2.10 -7.87 6.65
CA GLN A 61 2.97 -8.16 7.78
C GLN A 61 2.19 -8.26 9.08
N ALA A 62 1.22 -7.38 9.29
CA ALA A 62 0.34 -7.44 10.46
C ALA A 62 -0.49 -8.73 10.49
N LEU A 63 -0.97 -9.18 9.32
CA LEU A 63 -1.68 -10.47 9.22
C LEU A 63 -0.77 -11.65 9.59
N ILE A 64 0.45 -11.64 9.09
CA ILE A 64 1.43 -12.69 9.39
C ILE A 64 1.66 -12.76 10.90
N LEU A 65 1.85 -11.62 11.55
CA LEU A 65 2.07 -11.58 13.00
C LEU A 65 0.83 -12.02 13.78
N SER A 66 -0.36 -11.59 13.37
CA SER A 66 -1.62 -12.01 14.02
C SER A 66 -1.83 -13.51 13.91
N ALA A 67 -1.54 -14.07 12.74
CA ALA A 67 -1.64 -15.51 12.52
C ALA A 67 -0.65 -16.28 13.40
N LYS A 68 0.58 -15.80 13.48
CA LYS A 68 1.63 -16.41 14.29
C LYS A 68 1.22 -16.46 15.77
N GLU A 69 0.59 -15.43 16.28
CA GLU A 69 0.09 -15.39 17.66
C GLU A 69 -0.94 -16.49 17.93
N LYS A 70 -1.66 -16.93 16.91
CA LYS A 70 -2.65 -18.00 16.99
C LYS A 70 -2.07 -19.37 16.61
N GLY A 71 -0.75 -19.45 16.39
CA GLY A 71 -0.11 -20.69 15.97
C GLY A 71 -0.35 -21.05 14.50
N ILE A 72 -0.73 -20.06 13.68
CA ILE A 72 -1.03 -20.29 12.28
C ILE A 72 0.08 -19.70 11.42
N THR A 73 0.55 -20.49 10.44
CA THR A 73 1.46 -20.01 9.41
C THR A 73 0.65 -19.79 8.14
N LEU A 74 0.62 -18.55 7.66
CA LEU A 74 -0.10 -18.24 6.42
C LEU A 74 0.58 -18.91 5.24
N ASP A 75 -0.23 -19.36 4.27
CA ASP A 75 0.29 -19.93 3.04
C ASP A 75 1.16 -18.93 2.32
N LYS A 76 2.23 -19.39 1.67
CA LYS A 76 3.14 -18.52 0.93
C LYS A 76 2.46 -17.80 -0.24
N ASP A 77 1.33 -18.33 -0.72
CA ASP A 77 0.57 -17.74 -1.80
C ASP A 77 -0.50 -16.76 -1.31
N SER A 78 -0.54 -16.47 0.00
CA SER A 78 -1.44 -15.46 0.56
C SER A 78 -1.10 -14.08 -0.02
N THR A 79 -2.14 -13.30 -0.32
CA THR A 79 -1.95 -11.96 -0.87
C THR A 79 -2.82 -10.95 -0.16
N VAL A 80 -2.36 -9.70 -0.17
CA VAL A 80 -3.15 -8.54 0.19
C VAL A 80 -3.08 -7.58 -0.99
N ALA A 81 -4.23 -7.24 -1.54
CA ALA A 81 -4.31 -6.23 -2.59
C ALA A 81 -4.94 -4.96 -2.00
N ALA A 82 -4.29 -3.83 -2.22
CA ALA A 82 -4.81 -2.53 -1.81
C ALA A 82 -5.37 -1.84 -3.04
N ILE A 83 -6.66 -1.56 -3.03
CA ILE A 83 -7.34 -0.85 -4.11
C ILE A 83 -7.43 0.60 -3.68
N ILE A 84 -6.72 1.48 -4.37
CA ILE A 84 -6.64 2.90 -4.04
C ILE A 84 -7.42 3.69 -5.08
N GLU A 85 -8.40 4.46 -4.60
CA GLU A 85 -9.21 5.30 -5.45
C GLU A 85 -9.06 6.75 -5.04
N LEU A 86 -8.86 7.62 -5.99
CA LEU A 86 -8.78 9.06 -5.77
C LEU A 86 -9.91 9.72 -6.55
N GLY A 87 -10.76 10.45 -5.84
CA GLY A 87 -11.92 11.09 -6.44
C GLY A 87 -12.18 12.44 -5.78
N LYS A 88 -13.32 13.02 -6.13
CA LYS A 88 -13.74 14.30 -5.55
C LYS A 88 -15.01 14.13 -4.74
N THR A 89 -15.09 14.87 -3.64
CA THR A 89 -16.30 14.97 -2.82
C THR A 89 -17.30 15.93 -3.49
N LYS A 90 -18.51 16.03 -2.92
CA LYS A 90 -19.51 16.97 -3.38
C LYS A 90 -19.04 18.41 -3.27
N GLU A 91 -18.15 18.71 -2.31
CA GLU A 91 -17.56 20.04 -2.14
C GLU A 91 -16.33 20.27 -3.02
N ASP A 92 -16.09 19.37 -3.98
CA ASP A 92 -14.97 19.43 -4.94
C ASP A 92 -13.59 19.27 -4.29
N ASN A 93 -13.54 18.65 -3.10
CA ASN A 93 -12.29 18.30 -2.43
C ASN A 93 -11.82 16.92 -2.87
N LEU A 94 -10.51 16.74 -2.97
CA LEU A 94 -9.95 15.41 -3.26
C LEU A 94 -10.16 14.49 -2.08
N GLN A 95 -10.52 13.25 -2.38
CA GLN A 95 -10.72 12.21 -1.36
C GLN A 95 -10.07 10.92 -1.82
N LEU A 96 -9.34 10.30 -0.92
CA LEU A 96 -8.69 9.01 -1.16
C LEU A 96 -9.47 7.93 -0.44
N ARG A 97 -9.70 6.81 -1.13
CA ARG A 97 -10.35 5.63 -0.55
C ARG A 97 -9.45 4.42 -0.75
N ALA A 98 -9.27 3.64 0.31
CA ALA A 98 -8.48 2.42 0.26
C ALA A 98 -9.35 1.23 0.66
N THR A 99 -9.29 0.19 -0.15
CA THR A 99 -9.96 -1.09 0.12
C THR A 99 -8.91 -2.18 0.11
N LEU A 100 -8.93 -3.04 1.13
CA LEU A 100 -7.99 -4.16 1.20
C LEU A 100 -8.72 -5.46 0.86
N ASP A 101 -8.16 -6.22 -0.04
CA ASP A 101 -8.66 -7.52 -0.44
C ASP A 101 -7.62 -8.58 -0.06
N CYS A 102 -7.97 -9.43 0.90
CA CYS A 102 -7.06 -10.41 1.47
C CYS A 102 -7.40 -11.82 0.97
N TYR A 103 -6.44 -12.47 0.35
CA TYR A 103 -6.56 -13.85 -0.09
C TYR A 103 -5.71 -14.73 0.84
N LEU A 104 -6.38 -15.57 1.62
CA LEU A 104 -5.76 -16.41 2.65
C LEU A 104 -6.12 -17.88 2.40
N PRO A 105 -5.45 -18.55 1.44
CA PRO A 105 -5.77 -19.93 1.11
C PRO A 105 -5.51 -20.84 2.30
N GLY A 106 -6.40 -21.85 2.48
CA GLY A 106 -6.28 -22.80 3.56
C GLY A 106 -6.76 -22.32 4.93
N ILE A 107 -7.28 -21.09 5.01
CA ILE A 107 -7.79 -20.52 6.26
C ILE A 107 -9.32 -20.48 6.19
N GLU A 108 -9.98 -20.96 7.24
CA GLU A 108 -11.44 -20.88 7.33
C GLU A 108 -11.88 -19.41 7.38
N ILE A 109 -13.04 -19.14 6.79
CA ILE A 109 -13.55 -17.76 6.66
C ILE A 109 -13.62 -17.04 8.01
N GLU A 110 -14.14 -17.71 9.05
CA GLU A 110 -14.29 -17.09 10.36
C GLU A 110 -12.93 -16.75 10.98
N VAL A 111 -11.94 -17.64 10.83
CA VAL A 111 -10.59 -17.40 11.32
C VAL A 111 -9.95 -16.27 10.52
N GLY A 112 -10.12 -16.26 9.19
CA GLY A 112 -9.61 -15.20 8.33
C GLY A 112 -10.14 -13.83 8.71
N LYS A 113 -11.44 -13.71 8.96
CA LYS A 113 -12.06 -12.46 9.40
C LYS A 113 -11.47 -11.97 10.72
N GLU A 114 -11.24 -12.88 11.66
CA GLU A 114 -10.61 -12.55 12.93
C GLU A 114 -9.21 -11.98 12.74
N LEU A 115 -8.41 -12.62 11.89
CA LEU A 115 -7.05 -12.17 11.60
C LEU A 115 -7.04 -10.78 10.96
N VAL A 116 -7.92 -10.56 9.99
CA VAL A 116 -8.04 -9.27 9.30
C VAL A 116 -8.45 -8.16 10.28
N ASN A 117 -9.42 -8.42 11.13
CA ASN A 117 -9.87 -7.43 12.12
C ASN A 117 -8.81 -7.09 13.15
N LYS A 118 -7.92 -8.02 13.44
CA LYS A 118 -6.86 -7.82 14.42
C LYS A 118 -5.62 -7.15 13.82
N ALA A 119 -5.44 -7.24 12.52
CA ALA A 119 -4.26 -6.70 11.80
C ALA A 119 -4.29 -5.14 11.61
#